data_6564fff0e39dd497eb0a922af2942000
#
_entry.id   6564fff0e39dd497eb0a922af2942000
#
_cell.length_a   1.000
_cell.length_b   1.000
_cell.length_c   1.000
_cell.angle_alpha   90.00
_cell.angle_beta   90.00
_cell.angle_gamma   90.00
#
_symmetry.space_group_name_H-M   'P 1'
#
loop_
_entity.id
_entity.type
_entity.pdbx_description
1 polymer ?
#
loop_
_entity_poly.entity_id
_entity_poly.type
_entity_poly.pdbx_seq_one_letter_code
_entity_poly.pdbx_strand_id
1 'polypeptide(L)'
;MIEEAWDEYRGGWAKRARTLQTSSRRWSRVAFGCAGLAAILGAAASQVTGGSISSRALAFLAAVAAAMAPILGREILSVDSEARWIRARATAEAIKSECFRFAAQLGDYAGSSARAAFIARRSTLSEQAERAGLTPLPDPVPSSGDPRRPPFPLTMPWYIEHRLDEQTRYYANGQTENEEGVRRYRVAGFAAAVIAAVLGVAASNFGQEWFVPWVGVMTTLAAAATHTACWIDDSILPAPTARW
;
A
#
# COMPACT_ATOMS: atom_id res chain seq x y z
N MET A 1 -10.62 23.83 -18.88
CA MET A 1 -11.66 22.96 -18.27
C MET A 1 -11.22 21.50 -18.17
N ILE A 2 -10.99 20.75 -19.29
CA ILE A 2 -10.38 19.38 -19.18
C ILE A 2 -9.01 19.46 -18.52
N GLU A 3 -8.20 20.45 -18.86
CA GLU A 3 -6.89 20.69 -18.26
C GLU A 3 -6.95 20.85 -16.75
N GLU A 4 -7.81 21.73 -16.27
CA GLU A 4 -8.02 21.95 -14.84
C GLU A 4 -8.47 20.67 -14.10
N ALA A 5 -9.40 19.91 -14.70
CA ALA A 5 -9.86 18.66 -14.14
C ALA A 5 -8.76 17.59 -14.16
N TRP A 6 -7.93 17.56 -15.19
CA TRP A 6 -6.78 16.68 -15.32
C TRP A 6 -5.70 17.03 -14.30
N ASP A 7 -5.45 18.32 -14.07
CA ASP A 7 -4.53 18.83 -13.07
C ASP A 7 -5.01 18.48 -11.65
N GLU A 8 -6.30 18.66 -11.37
CA GLU A 8 -6.93 18.25 -10.11
C GLU A 8 -6.80 16.73 -9.89
N TYR A 9 -7.10 15.92 -10.92
CA TYR A 9 -6.90 14.48 -10.87
C TYR A 9 -5.45 14.14 -10.54
N ARG A 10 -4.50 14.63 -11.33
CA ARG A 10 -3.10 14.19 -11.27
C ARG A 10 -2.35 14.80 -10.09
N GLY A 11 -2.42 16.12 -9.95
CA GLY A 11 -1.71 16.89 -8.93
C GLY A 11 -2.38 16.86 -7.57
N GLY A 12 -3.70 16.87 -7.54
CA GLY A 12 -4.51 16.82 -6.32
C GLY A 12 -4.73 15.40 -5.80
N TRP A 13 -5.67 14.69 -6.40
CA TRP A 13 -6.19 13.43 -5.87
C TRP A 13 -5.25 12.24 -6.05
N ALA A 14 -4.68 12.04 -7.23
CA ALA A 14 -3.78 10.91 -7.48
C ALA A 14 -2.48 11.02 -6.68
N LYS A 15 -1.94 12.23 -6.55
CA LYS A 15 -0.76 12.48 -5.70
C LYS A 15 -1.10 12.28 -4.22
N ARG A 16 -2.29 12.72 -3.77
CA ARG A 16 -2.78 12.47 -2.40
C ARG A 16 -2.87 10.98 -2.09
N ALA A 17 -3.49 10.20 -2.99
CA ALA A 17 -3.60 8.76 -2.85
C ALA A 17 -2.24 8.08 -2.73
N ARG A 18 -1.27 8.44 -3.59
CA ARG A 18 0.11 7.92 -3.54
C ARG A 18 0.81 8.27 -2.22
N THR A 19 0.66 9.50 -1.74
CA THR A 19 1.27 9.93 -0.47
C THR A 19 0.73 9.12 0.69
N LEU A 20 -0.60 8.94 0.77
CA LEU A 20 -1.24 8.13 1.81
C LEU A 20 -0.78 6.66 1.73
N GLN A 21 -0.75 6.07 0.54
CA GLN A 21 -0.29 4.69 0.33
C GLN A 21 1.18 4.52 0.72
N THR A 22 2.06 5.44 0.29
CA THR A 22 3.50 5.38 0.59
C THR A 22 3.75 5.53 2.09
N SER A 23 3.02 6.43 2.75
CA SER A 23 3.08 6.60 4.20
C SER A 23 2.68 5.31 4.92
N SER A 24 1.53 4.73 4.57
CA SER A 24 1.06 3.46 5.15
C SER A 24 2.09 2.34 4.96
N ARG A 25 2.63 2.17 3.74
CA ARG A 25 3.67 1.17 3.44
C ARG A 25 4.95 1.38 4.25
N ARG A 26 5.40 2.64 4.38
CA ARG A 26 6.61 2.97 5.15
C ARG A 26 6.44 2.57 6.62
N TRP A 27 5.35 2.96 7.21
CA TRP A 27 5.09 2.71 8.61
C TRP A 27 4.85 1.22 8.91
N SER A 28 4.17 0.50 8.04
CA SER A 28 4.05 -0.96 8.17
C SER A 28 5.43 -1.62 8.22
N ARG A 29 6.37 -1.22 7.35
CA ARG A 29 7.74 -1.74 7.39
C ARG A 29 8.45 -1.40 8.70
N VAL A 30 8.25 -0.19 9.23
CA VAL A 30 8.83 0.22 10.53
C VAL A 30 8.25 -0.63 11.66
N ALA A 31 6.93 -0.85 11.70
CA ALA A 31 6.29 -1.67 12.72
C ALA A 31 6.80 -3.12 12.70
N PHE A 32 6.90 -3.74 11.52
CA PHE A 32 7.50 -5.08 11.38
C PHE A 32 8.98 -5.10 11.74
N GLY A 33 9.73 -4.06 11.37
CA GLY A 33 11.14 -3.90 11.76
C GLY A 33 11.32 -3.84 13.28
N CYS A 34 10.47 -3.10 13.97
CA CYS A 34 10.46 -3.03 15.44
C CYS A 34 10.14 -4.40 16.07
N ALA A 35 9.16 -5.13 15.55
CA ALA A 35 8.83 -6.46 16.03
C ALA A 35 9.98 -7.46 15.85
N GLY A 36 10.62 -7.46 14.69
CA GLY A 36 11.81 -8.29 14.41
C GLY A 36 13.00 -7.93 15.31
N LEU A 37 13.26 -6.63 15.46
CA LEU A 37 14.32 -6.13 16.34
C LEU A 37 14.07 -6.52 17.81
N ALA A 38 12.83 -6.40 18.28
CA ALA A 38 12.45 -6.83 19.63
C ALA A 38 12.72 -8.31 19.85
N ALA A 39 12.37 -9.17 18.88
CA ALA A 39 12.61 -10.60 18.96
C ALA A 39 14.11 -10.90 19.01
N ILE A 40 14.92 -10.28 18.17
CA ILE A 40 16.39 -10.49 18.14
C ILE A 40 17.05 -10.00 19.42
N LEU A 41 16.71 -8.79 19.90
CA LEU A 41 17.27 -8.23 21.14
C LEU A 41 16.84 -9.05 22.37
N GLY A 42 15.58 -9.53 22.40
CA GLY A 42 15.09 -10.42 23.46
C GLY A 42 15.85 -11.74 23.50
N ALA A 43 16.08 -12.37 22.34
CA ALA A 43 16.89 -13.57 22.23
C ALA A 43 18.34 -13.33 22.66
N ALA A 44 18.95 -12.24 22.23
CA ALA A 44 20.31 -11.87 22.64
C ALA A 44 20.41 -11.60 24.15
N ALA A 45 19.43 -10.89 24.73
CA ALA A 45 19.39 -10.62 26.16
C ALA A 45 19.34 -11.90 27.01
N SER A 46 18.61 -12.92 26.54
CA SER A 46 18.49 -14.20 27.24
C SER A 46 19.80 -15.04 27.17
N GLN A 47 20.69 -14.75 26.23
CA GLN A 47 22.00 -15.46 26.09
C GLN A 47 23.11 -14.85 26.94
N VAL A 48 22.96 -13.59 27.38
CA VAL A 48 23.94 -12.92 28.22
C VAL A 48 23.73 -13.33 29.70
N THR A 49 24.58 -14.23 30.16
CA THR A 49 24.52 -14.76 31.54
C THR A 49 24.74 -13.69 32.59
N GLY A 50 23.96 -13.77 33.70
CA GLY A 50 24.37 -13.21 34.97
C GLY A 50 24.00 -11.78 35.31
N GLY A 51 22.87 -11.24 34.82
CA GLY A 51 22.37 -9.95 35.33
C GLY A 51 23.29 -8.74 35.09
N SER A 52 24.17 -8.85 34.09
CA SER A 52 25.08 -7.79 33.68
C SER A 52 24.32 -6.55 33.21
N ILE A 53 24.96 -5.37 33.27
CA ILE A 53 24.39 -4.11 32.77
C ILE A 53 24.02 -4.26 31.28
N SER A 54 24.80 -5.02 30.51
CA SER A 54 24.53 -5.28 29.08
C SER A 54 23.27 -6.10 28.84
N SER A 55 23.00 -7.15 29.64
CA SER A 55 21.76 -7.92 29.50
C SER A 55 20.53 -7.11 29.84
N ARG A 56 20.61 -6.25 30.88
CA ARG A 56 19.50 -5.36 31.27
C ARG A 56 19.25 -4.29 30.19
N ALA A 57 20.29 -3.73 29.59
CA ALA A 57 20.18 -2.77 28.48
C ALA A 57 19.52 -3.41 27.24
N LEU A 58 19.95 -4.63 26.85
CA LEU A 58 19.35 -5.36 25.75
C LEU A 58 17.87 -5.69 26.01
N ALA A 59 17.54 -6.14 27.20
CA ALA A 59 16.16 -6.44 27.60
C ALA A 59 15.28 -5.17 27.58
N PHE A 60 15.80 -4.03 28.05
CA PHE A 60 15.10 -2.76 27.99
C PHE A 60 14.85 -2.32 26.55
N LEU A 61 15.85 -2.38 25.67
CA LEU A 61 15.71 -2.04 24.25
C LEU A 61 14.71 -2.98 23.55
N ALA A 62 14.74 -4.28 23.86
CA ALA A 62 13.76 -5.24 23.37
C ALA A 62 12.33 -4.87 23.80
N ALA A 63 12.14 -4.51 25.06
CA ALA A 63 10.84 -4.11 25.59
C ALA A 63 10.32 -2.82 24.93
N VAL A 64 11.20 -1.82 24.72
CA VAL A 64 10.85 -0.59 24.01
C VAL A 64 10.45 -0.91 22.56
N ALA A 65 11.23 -1.70 21.84
CA ALA A 65 10.93 -2.09 20.45
C ALA A 65 9.62 -2.89 20.37
N ALA A 66 9.35 -3.80 21.32
CA ALA A 66 8.12 -4.56 21.40
C ALA A 66 6.90 -3.69 21.69
N ALA A 67 7.03 -2.68 22.56
CA ALA A 67 5.96 -1.72 22.85
C ALA A 67 5.65 -0.80 21.67
N MET A 68 6.65 -0.45 20.88
CA MET A 68 6.46 0.40 19.70
C MET A 68 5.68 -0.30 18.57
N ALA A 69 5.86 -1.60 18.38
CA ALA A 69 5.21 -2.34 17.30
C ALA A 69 3.67 -2.25 17.31
N PRO A 70 2.95 -2.52 18.42
CA PRO A 70 1.49 -2.39 18.47
C PRO A 70 1.01 -0.92 18.41
N ILE A 71 1.77 0.03 18.95
CA ILE A 71 1.42 1.46 18.88
C ILE A 71 1.44 1.91 17.43
N LEU A 72 2.52 1.61 16.71
CA LEU A 72 2.63 1.90 15.28
C LEU A 72 1.58 1.13 14.47
N GLY A 73 1.32 -0.12 14.80
CA GLY A 73 0.31 -0.94 14.16
C GLY A 73 -1.10 -0.37 14.32
N ARG A 74 -1.48 0.07 15.52
CA ARG A 74 -2.82 0.62 15.78
C ARG A 74 -3.09 1.93 15.06
N GLU A 75 -2.11 2.84 15.05
CA GLU A 75 -2.27 4.15 14.40
C GLU A 75 -2.26 4.06 12.87
N ILE A 76 -1.55 3.09 12.31
CA ILE A 76 -1.19 3.08 10.89
C ILE A 76 -1.90 2.00 10.11
N LEU A 77 -2.15 0.84 10.73
CA LEU A 77 -2.94 -0.25 10.18
C LEU A 77 -4.43 -0.12 10.54
N SER A 78 -4.87 1.06 11.02
CA SER A 78 -6.27 1.32 11.23
C SER A 78 -7.03 1.17 9.91
N VAL A 79 -8.18 0.53 9.95
CA VAL A 79 -9.12 0.39 8.81
C VAL A 79 -9.38 1.75 8.14
N ASP A 80 -9.34 2.83 8.93
CA ASP A 80 -9.50 4.20 8.43
C ASP A 80 -8.32 4.67 7.58
N SER A 81 -7.11 4.25 7.88
CA SER A 81 -5.92 4.62 7.10
C SER A 81 -5.96 3.99 5.70
N GLU A 82 -6.34 2.72 5.64
CA GLU A 82 -6.51 2.00 4.38
C GLU A 82 -7.71 2.55 3.58
N ALA A 83 -8.84 2.74 4.23
CA ALA A 83 -10.02 3.33 3.59
C ALA A 83 -9.74 4.73 3.01
N ARG A 84 -8.90 5.54 3.65
CA ARG A 84 -8.56 6.88 3.15
C ARG A 84 -7.81 6.85 1.82
N TRP A 85 -6.77 6.04 1.68
CA TRP A 85 -6.03 5.98 0.42
C TRP A 85 -6.85 5.36 -0.70
N ILE A 86 -7.67 4.34 -0.40
CA ILE A 86 -8.60 3.71 -1.36
C ILE A 86 -9.61 4.73 -1.85
N ARG A 87 -10.24 5.48 -0.96
CA ARG A 87 -11.20 6.53 -1.33
C ARG A 87 -10.55 7.64 -2.16
N ALA A 88 -9.36 8.12 -1.77
CA ALA A 88 -8.63 9.13 -2.55
C ALA A 88 -8.30 8.62 -3.96
N ARG A 89 -7.93 7.34 -4.09
CA ARG A 89 -7.68 6.72 -5.39
C ARG A 89 -8.97 6.58 -6.20
N ALA A 90 -10.06 6.14 -5.58
CA ALA A 90 -11.36 6.01 -6.25
C ALA A 90 -11.84 7.36 -6.78
N THR A 91 -11.72 8.44 -5.99
CA THR A 91 -12.04 9.80 -6.43
C THR A 91 -11.16 10.22 -7.61
N ALA A 92 -9.85 9.99 -7.55
CA ALA A 92 -8.94 10.28 -8.65
C ALA A 92 -9.34 9.56 -9.93
N GLU A 93 -9.60 8.25 -9.87
CA GLU A 93 -9.98 7.46 -11.05
C GLU A 93 -11.38 7.85 -11.56
N ALA A 94 -12.31 8.24 -10.69
CA ALA A 94 -13.61 8.75 -11.09
C ALA A 94 -13.49 10.07 -11.87
N ILE A 95 -12.74 11.07 -11.37
CA ILE A 95 -12.49 12.34 -12.08
C ILE A 95 -11.80 12.08 -13.43
N LYS A 96 -10.81 11.20 -13.45
CA LYS A 96 -10.13 10.79 -14.69
C LYS A 96 -11.11 10.17 -15.69
N SER A 97 -11.98 9.27 -15.23
CA SER A 97 -13.00 8.65 -16.08
C SER A 97 -13.94 9.69 -16.67
N GLU A 98 -14.37 10.68 -15.88
CA GLU A 98 -15.22 11.76 -16.39
C GLU A 98 -14.49 12.64 -17.43
N CYS A 99 -13.18 12.87 -17.27
CA CYS A 99 -12.40 13.57 -18.32
C CYS A 99 -12.42 12.81 -19.66
N PHE A 100 -12.29 11.47 -19.63
CA PHE A 100 -12.36 10.65 -20.85
C PHE A 100 -13.76 10.62 -21.45
N ARG A 101 -14.80 10.48 -20.62
CA ARG A 101 -16.21 10.48 -21.07
C ARG A 101 -16.58 11.82 -21.71
N PHE A 102 -16.15 12.93 -21.11
CA PHE A 102 -16.36 14.26 -21.63
C PHE A 102 -15.61 14.46 -22.96
N ALA A 103 -14.34 14.05 -23.03
CA ALA A 103 -13.54 14.15 -24.25
C ALA A 103 -14.10 13.32 -25.41
N ALA A 104 -14.70 12.16 -25.09
CA ALA A 104 -15.37 11.29 -26.05
C ALA A 104 -16.82 11.71 -26.38
N GLN A 105 -17.33 12.75 -25.74
CA GLN A 105 -18.70 13.24 -25.91
C GLN A 105 -19.78 12.17 -25.70
N LEU A 106 -19.61 11.32 -24.66
CA LEU A 106 -20.49 10.19 -24.38
C LEU A 106 -21.57 10.53 -23.35
N GLY A 107 -22.79 10.02 -23.56
CA GLY A 107 -23.90 10.14 -22.64
C GLY A 107 -24.31 11.61 -22.42
N ASP A 108 -24.31 12.05 -21.16
CA ASP A 108 -24.65 13.42 -20.76
C ASP A 108 -23.75 14.50 -21.39
N TYR A 109 -22.66 14.10 -22.03
CA TYR A 109 -21.68 14.98 -22.65
C TYR A 109 -21.80 15.10 -24.17
N ALA A 110 -22.83 14.49 -24.77
CA ALA A 110 -23.08 14.58 -26.21
C ALA A 110 -23.85 15.86 -26.67
N GLY A 111 -24.34 16.67 -25.72
CA GLY A 111 -25.20 17.81 -26.02
C GLY A 111 -24.65 19.18 -25.62
N SER A 112 -25.44 20.22 -25.82
CA SER A 112 -25.09 21.61 -25.50
C SER A 112 -24.87 21.86 -24.00
N SER A 113 -25.46 21.02 -23.13
CA SER A 113 -25.28 21.05 -21.66
C SER A 113 -24.04 20.31 -21.16
N ALA A 114 -23.27 19.68 -22.03
CA ALA A 114 -22.10 18.85 -21.70
C ALA A 114 -21.13 19.53 -20.72
N ARG A 115 -20.85 20.82 -20.95
CA ARG A 115 -19.95 21.59 -20.08
C ARG A 115 -20.48 21.74 -18.66
N ALA A 116 -21.75 22.10 -18.54
CA ALA A 116 -22.39 22.25 -17.21
C ALA A 116 -22.47 20.91 -16.49
N ALA A 117 -22.86 19.85 -17.18
CA ALA A 117 -22.89 18.49 -16.64
C ALA A 117 -21.52 18.03 -16.13
N PHE A 118 -20.46 18.29 -16.88
CA PHE A 118 -19.07 17.92 -16.49
C PHE A 118 -18.63 18.67 -15.23
N ILE A 119 -18.89 19.99 -15.15
CA ILE A 119 -18.55 20.79 -13.95
C ILE A 119 -19.30 20.28 -12.74
N ALA A 120 -20.63 20.07 -12.87
CA ALA A 120 -21.46 19.58 -11.78
C ALA A 120 -21.01 18.20 -11.29
N ARG A 121 -20.69 17.29 -12.21
CA ARG A 121 -20.23 15.93 -11.86
C ARG A 121 -18.90 15.97 -11.12
N ARG A 122 -17.93 16.76 -11.62
CA ARG A 122 -16.65 16.97 -10.96
C ARG A 122 -16.79 17.51 -9.54
N SER A 123 -17.60 18.57 -9.36
CA SER A 123 -17.89 19.14 -8.05
C SER A 123 -18.49 18.10 -7.10
N THR A 124 -19.48 17.33 -7.56
CA THR A 124 -20.08 16.26 -6.76
C THR A 124 -19.05 15.23 -6.27
N LEU A 125 -18.14 14.80 -7.14
CA LEU A 125 -17.10 13.82 -6.78
C LEU A 125 -16.13 14.38 -5.73
N SER A 126 -15.69 15.63 -5.89
CA SER A 126 -14.79 16.29 -4.94
C SER A 126 -15.49 16.54 -3.60
N GLU A 127 -16.74 17.02 -3.59
CA GLU A 127 -17.54 17.19 -2.38
C GLU A 127 -17.79 15.88 -1.62
N GLN A 128 -18.03 14.78 -2.34
CA GLN A 128 -18.19 13.46 -1.71
C GLN A 128 -16.93 13.02 -1.00
N ALA A 129 -15.75 13.27 -1.61
CA ALA A 129 -14.48 12.96 -0.99
C ALA A 129 -14.20 13.85 0.22
N GLU A 130 -14.52 15.15 0.14
CA GLU A 130 -14.37 16.10 1.24
C GLU A 130 -15.27 15.74 2.44
N ARG A 131 -16.52 15.35 2.19
CA ARG A 131 -17.44 14.84 3.25
C ARG A 131 -16.88 13.58 3.91
N ALA A 132 -16.07 12.79 3.20
CA ALA A 132 -15.37 11.65 3.75
C ALA A 132 -14.02 12.01 4.45
N GLY A 133 -13.77 13.30 4.70
CA GLY A 133 -12.59 13.81 5.38
C GLY A 133 -11.32 13.80 4.52
N LEU A 134 -11.48 13.80 3.18
CA LEU A 134 -10.36 13.84 2.24
C LEU A 134 -10.30 15.20 1.56
N THR A 135 -9.10 15.75 1.46
CA THR A 135 -8.84 16.97 0.67
C THR A 135 -7.78 16.67 -0.39
N PRO A 136 -7.90 17.22 -1.59
CA PRO A 136 -6.84 17.13 -2.58
C PRO A 136 -5.60 17.86 -2.06
N LEU A 137 -4.43 17.55 -2.62
CA LEU A 137 -3.25 18.35 -2.31
C LEU A 137 -3.40 19.74 -2.91
N PRO A 138 -3.02 20.79 -2.18
CA PRO A 138 -3.01 22.14 -2.71
C PRO A 138 -2.02 22.27 -3.86
N ASP A 139 -2.28 23.21 -4.75
CA ASP A 139 -1.44 23.57 -5.88
C ASP A 139 -1.06 22.39 -6.80
N PRO A 140 -2.03 21.84 -7.55
CA PRO A 140 -1.71 20.87 -8.57
C PRO A 140 -0.75 21.53 -9.59
N VAL A 141 0.44 20.93 -9.74
CA VAL A 141 1.40 21.40 -10.75
C VAL A 141 0.73 21.28 -12.12
N PRO A 142 0.64 22.38 -12.89
CA PRO A 142 0.04 22.35 -14.20
C PRO A 142 0.64 21.22 -15.05
N SER A 143 -0.20 20.38 -15.61
CA SER A 143 0.20 19.24 -16.46
C SER A 143 0.24 19.64 -17.93
N SER A 144 0.68 20.88 -18.23
CA SER A 144 0.83 21.37 -19.59
C SER A 144 1.70 20.41 -20.40
N GLY A 145 1.11 19.81 -21.45
CA GLY A 145 1.81 18.86 -22.30
C GLY A 145 1.85 17.40 -21.78
N ASP A 146 1.04 17.03 -20.78
CA ASP A 146 0.94 15.61 -20.41
C ASP A 146 0.37 14.77 -21.58
N PRO A 147 1.15 13.84 -22.15
CA PRO A 147 0.70 13.03 -23.28
C PRO A 147 -0.46 12.09 -22.94
N ARG A 148 -0.74 11.88 -21.64
CA ARG A 148 -1.83 11.03 -21.17
C ARG A 148 -3.15 11.76 -21.03
N ARG A 149 -3.14 13.09 -21.15
CA ARG A 149 -4.36 13.89 -21.12
C ARG A 149 -5.18 13.62 -22.38
N PRO A 150 -6.48 13.27 -22.26
CA PRO A 150 -7.31 13.02 -23.42
C PRO A 150 -7.41 14.32 -24.27
N PRO A 151 -7.17 14.23 -25.60
CA PRO A 151 -7.45 15.33 -26.50
C PRO A 151 -8.95 15.58 -26.62
N PHE A 152 -9.34 16.77 -27.01
CA PHE A 152 -10.73 17.07 -27.27
C PHE A 152 -10.90 17.52 -28.74
N PRO A 153 -11.71 16.83 -29.54
CA PRO A 153 -12.43 15.57 -29.24
C PRO A 153 -11.50 14.35 -29.17
N LEU A 154 -11.89 13.35 -28.37
CA LEU A 154 -11.16 12.10 -28.23
C LEU A 154 -11.42 11.21 -29.46
N THR A 155 -10.34 10.70 -30.06
CA THR A 155 -10.44 9.73 -31.17
C THR A 155 -10.19 8.30 -30.67
N MET A 156 -10.85 7.32 -31.30
CA MET A 156 -10.69 5.91 -30.94
C MET A 156 -9.24 5.41 -31.07
N PRO A 157 -8.47 5.72 -32.13
CA PRO A 157 -7.07 5.32 -32.23
C PRO A 157 -6.23 5.83 -31.06
N TRP A 158 -6.39 7.10 -30.69
CA TRP A 158 -5.68 7.68 -29.54
C TRP A 158 -6.04 6.98 -28.23
N TYR A 159 -7.34 6.68 -28.02
CA TYR A 159 -7.80 5.97 -26.82
C TYR A 159 -7.18 4.57 -26.69
N ILE A 160 -7.14 3.83 -27.80
CA ILE A 160 -6.53 2.48 -27.82
C ILE A 160 -5.04 2.59 -27.44
N GLU A 161 -4.28 3.42 -28.16
CA GLU A 161 -2.83 3.55 -28.00
C GLU A 161 -2.44 4.05 -26.60
N HIS A 162 -3.06 5.16 -26.16
CA HIS A 162 -2.64 5.85 -24.92
C HIS A 162 -3.36 5.39 -23.68
N ARG A 163 -4.47 4.67 -23.81
CA ARG A 163 -5.24 4.19 -22.65
C ARG A 163 -5.21 2.69 -22.52
N LEU A 164 -5.61 1.95 -23.54
CA LEU A 164 -5.72 0.49 -23.45
C LEU A 164 -4.34 -0.18 -23.45
N ASP A 165 -3.48 0.16 -24.39
CA ASP A 165 -2.14 -0.45 -24.51
C ASP A 165 -1.24 -0.07 -23.32
N GLU A 166 -1.32 1.17 -22.86
CA GLU A 166 -0.57 1.60 -21.68
C GLU A 166 -1.06 0.87 -20.42
N GLN A 167 -2.38 0.73 -20.26
CA GLN A 167 -2.92 -0.02 -19.11
C GLN A 167 -2.58 -1.51 -19.17
N THR A 168 -2.68 -2.13 -20.31
CA THR A 168 -2.31 -3.54 -20.51
C THR A 168 -0.86 -3.77 -20.11
N ARG A 169 0.05 -2.92 -20.59
CA ARG A 169 1.47 -2.98 -20.21
C ARG A 169 1.71 -2.72 -18.73
N TYR A 170 1.02 -1.74 -18.16
CA TYR A 170 1.12 -1.44 -16.74
C TYR A 170 0.70 -2.61 -15.86
N TYR A 171 -0.44 -3.26 -16.17
CA TYR A 171 -0.91 -4.43 -15.41
C TYR A 171 -0.02 -5.65 -15.63
N ALA A 172 0.44 -5.91 -16.85
CA ALA A 172 1.35 -7.02 -17.12
C ALA A 172 2.67 -6.88 -16.35
N ASN A 173 3.28 -5.70 -16.35
CA ASN A 173 4.51 -5.44 -15.62
C ASN A 173 4.29 -5.52 -14.10
N GLY A 174 3.20 -4.90 -13.60
CA GLY A 174 2.85 -4.94 -12.18
C GLY A 174 2.56 -6.35 -11.68
N GLN A 175 1.93 -7.20 -12.49
CA GLN A 175 1.71 -8.60 -12.16
C GLN A 175 3.03 -9.34 -11.95
N THR A 176 3.97 -9.24 -12.90
CA THR A 176 5.27 -9.91 -12.82
C THR A 176 6.07 -9.48 -11.59
N GLU A 177 6.16 -8.16 -11.33
CA GLU A 177 6.87 -7.63 -10.16
C GLU A 177 6.26 -8.11 -8.83
N ASN A 178 4.92 -8.13 -8.76
CA ASN A 178 4.21 -8.55 -7.57
C ASN A 178 4.32 -10.07 -7.34
N GLU A 179 4.19 -10.90 -8.38
CA GLU A 179 4.37 -12.36 -8.30
C GLU A 179 5.76 -12.72 -7.77
N GLU A 180 6.81 -12.05 -8.27
CA GLU A 180 8.16 -12.22 -7.74
C GLU A 180 8.26 -11.81 -6.27
N GLY A 181 7.64 -10.69 -5.90
CA GLY A 181 7.60 -10.21 -4.52
C GLY A 181 6.94 -11.23 -3.59
N VAL A 182 5.74 -11.69 -3.93
CA VAL A 182 5.00 -12.71 -3.18
C VAL A 182 5.81 -13.99 -3.04
N ARG A 183 6.39 -14.47 -4.15
CA ARG A 183 7.23 -15.68 -4.14
C ARG A 183 8.42 -15.53 -3.19
N ARG A 184 9.13 -14.41 -3.23
CA ARG A 184 10.29 -14.15 -2.34
C ARG A 184 9.89 -14.20 -0.86
N TYR A 185 8.79 -13.54 -0.50
CA TYR A 185 8.31 -13.53 0.89
C TYR A 185 7.77 -14.90 1.33
N ARG A 186 7.08 -15.64 0.46
CA ARG A 186 6.64 -17.03 0.76
C ARG A 186 7.82 -17.96 1.00
N VAL A 187 8.86 -17.88 0.16
CA VAL A 187 10.08 -18.68 0.33
C VAL A 187 10.81 -18.30 1.62
N ALA A 188 10.98 -17.02 1.90
CA ALA A 188 11.62 -16.56 3.13
C ALA A 188 10.83 -16.98 4.38
N GLY A 189 9.50 -16.87 4.35
CA GLY A 189 8.64 -17.32 5.45
C GLY A 189 8.73 -18.84 5.68
N PHE A 190 8.70 -19.62 4.60
CA PHE A 190 8.86 -21.07 4.68
C PHE A 190 10.24 -21.45 5.23
N ALA A 191 11.32 -20.85 4.74
CA ALA A 191 12.67 -21.08 5.24
C ALA A 191 12.80 -20.76 6.74
N ALA A 192 12.25 -19.62 7.18
CA ALA A 192 12.24 -19.24 8.58
C ALA A 192 11.45 -20.24 9.45
N ALA A 193 10.31 -20.74 8.97
CA ALA A 193 9.51 -21.75 9.66
C ALA A 193 10.26 -23.09 9.78
N VAL A 194 10.94 -23.53 8.72
CA VAL A 194 11.76 -24.75 8.75
C VAL A 194 12.92 -24.60 9.76
N ILE A 195 13.61 -23.45 9.73
CA ILE A 195 14.67 -23.18 10.72
C ILE A 195 14.13 -23.18 12.13
N ALA A 196 12.96 -22.57 12.38
CA ALA A 196 12.31 -22.60 13.68
C ALA A 196 12.02 -24.04 14.15
N ALA A 197 11.51 -24.88 13.26
CA ALA A 197 11.21 -26.29 13.55
C ALA A 197 12.49 -27.07 13.89
N VAL A 198 13.57 -26.91 13.11
CA VAL A 198 14.87 -27.55 13.36
C VAL A 198 15.45 -27.12 14.69
N LEU A 199 15.42 -25.81 15.00
CA LEU A 199 15.89 -25.28 16.28
C LEU A 199 15.05 -25.80 17.45
N GLY A 200 13.72 -25.94 17.28
CA GLY A 200 12.84 -26.52 18.28
C GLY A 200 13.15 -27.99 18.57
N VAL A 201 13.38 -28.79 17.52
CA VAL A 201 13.79 -30.19 17.66
C VAL A 201 15.18 -30.29 18.33
N ALA A 202 16.12 -29.43 17.95
CA ALA A 202 17.45 -29.39 18.57
C ALA A 202 17.36 -29.03 20.07
N ALA A 203 16.55 -28.03 20.42
CA ALA A 203 16.33 -27.65 21.82
C ALA A 203 15.75 -28.78 22.64
N SER A 204 14.78 -29.53 22.10
CA SER A 204 14.13 -30.63 22.81
C SER A 204 15.03 -31.87 23.02
N ASN A 205 15.86 -32.21 22.02
CA ASN A 205 16.68 -33.42 22.05
C ASN A 205 18.03 -33.24 22.75
N PHE A 206 18.63 -32.07 22.66
CA PHE A 206 19.97 -31.81 23.19
C PHE A 206 19.95 -31.05 24.53
N GLY A 207 18.76 -30.71 25.04
CA GLY A 207 18.60 -29.99 26.32
C GLY A 207 19.28 -28.61 26.33
N GLN A 208 19.58 -28.07 25.14
CA GLN A 208 20.27 -26.80 25.03
C GLN A 208 19.28 -25.65 24.99
N GLU A 209 18.98 -25.12 26.17
CA GLU A 209 18.02 -24.00 26.36
C GLU A 209 18.36 -22.75 25.53
N TRP A 210 19.59 -22.60 25.10
CA TRP A 210 20.00 -21.44 24.29
C TRP A 210 19.37 -21.39 22.90
N PHE A 211 18.86 -22.50 22.34
CA PHE A 211 18.14 -22.51 21.07
C PHE A 211 16.72 -21.94 21.19
N VAL A 212 16.07 -22.07 22.33
CA VAL A 212 14.66 -21.71 22.55
C VAL A 212 14.35 -20.26 22.15
N PRO A 213 15.13 -19.25 22.52
CA PRO A 213 14.85 -17.86 22.12
C PRO A 213 14.90 -17.66 20.60
N TRP A 214 15.76 -18.39 19.89
CA TRP A 214 15.90 -18.30 18.44
C TRP A 214 14.72 -18.92 17.69
N VAL A 215 14.04 -19.91 18.27
CA VAL A 215 12.77 -20.44 17.74
C VAL A 215 11.74 -19.31 17.68
N GLY A 216 11.63 -18.50 18.73
CA GLY A 216 10.74 -17.34 18.78
C GLY A 216 11.07 -16.29 17.70
N VAL A 217 12.37 -16.00 17.48
CA VAL A 217 12.82 -15.09 16.41
C VAL A 217 12.38 -15.59 15.04
N MET A 218 12.66 -16.86 14.74
CA MET A 218 12.35 -17.45 13.43
C MET A 218 10.84 -17.54 13.19
N THR A 219 10.06 -17.86 14.21
CA THR A 219 8.59 -17.89 14.13
C THR A 219 8.03 -16.48 13.83
N THR A 220 8.56 -15.46 14.50
CA THR A 220 8.16 -14.06 14.26
C THR A 220 8.49 -13.63 12.83
N LEU A 221 9.67 -13.98 12.33
CA LEU A 221 10.07 -13.69 10.94
C LEU A 221 9.22 -14.44 9.93
N ALA A 222 8.87 -15.70 10.19
CA ALA A 222 7.97 -16.47 9.35
C ALA A 222 6.58 -15.83 9.27
N ALA A 223 6.01 -15.43 10.39
CA ALA A 223 4.72 -14.76 10.46
C ALA A 223 4.74 -13.42 9.72
N ALA A 224 5.78 -12.60 9.92
CA ALA A 224 5.93 -11.32 9.23
C ALA A 224 6.05 -11.48 7.71
N ALA A 225 6.82 -12.46 7.25
CA ALA A 225 6.98 -12.75 5.82
C ALA A 225 5.67 -13.23 5.19
N THR A 226 4.94 -14.12 5.85
CA THR A 226 3.65 -14.62 5.40
C THR A 226 2.62 -13.49 5.30
N HIS A 227 2.53 -12.65 6.34
CA HIS A 227 1.63 -11.49 6.33
C HIS A 227 1.95 -10.52 5.19
N THR A 228 3.24 -10.25 4.95
CA THR A 228 3.68 -9.39 3.84
C THR A 228 3.33 -9.99 2.49
N ALA A 229 3.47 -11.31 2.31
CA ALA A 229 3.08 -12.00 1.10
C ALA A 229 1.57 -11.89 0.84
N CYS A 230 0.73 -12.14 1.85
CA CYS A 230 -0.73 -12.00 1.73
C CYS A 230 -1.12 -10.56 1.38
N TRP A 231 -0.50 -9.57 2.01
CA TRP A 231 -0.81 -8.17 1.74
C TRP A 231 -0.44 -7.71 0.32
N ILE A 232 0.65 -8.27 -0.27
CA ILE A 232 1.00 -8.03 -1.68
C ILE A 232 -0.02 -8.72 -2.58
N ASP A 233 -0.42 -9.94 -2.28
CA ASP A 233 -1.39 -10.74 -3.05
C ASP A 233 -2.76 -10.03 -3.10
N ASP A 234 -3.28 -9.59 -1.95
CA ASP A 234 -4.55 -8.84 -1.87
C ASP A 234 -4.51 -7.50 -2.63
N SER A 235 -3.32 -6.89 -2.77
CA SER A 235 -3.17 -5.64 -3.52
C SER A 235 -3.27 -5.82 -5.04
N ILE A 236 -3.21 -7.05 -5.54
CA ILE A 236 -3.29 -7.43 -6.96
C ILE A 236 -4.74 -7.72 -7.37
N LEU A 237 -5.55 -8.27 -6.44
CA LEU A 237 -6.94 -8.55 -6.74
C LEU A 237 -7.67 -7.22 -6.99
N PRO A 238 -8.30 -7.04 -8.17
CA PRO A 238 -9.22 -5.93 -8.34
C PRO A 238 -10.28 -6.04 -7.25
N ALA A 239 -10.53 -4.94 -6.55
CA ALA A 239 -11.64 -4.89 -5.60
C ALA A 239 -12.86 -5.56 -6.25
N PRO A 240 -13.57 -6.46 -5.53
CA PRO A 240 -14.69 -7.18 -6.10
C PRO A 240 -15.58 -6.16 -6.80
N THR A 241 -15.74 -6.35 -8.11
CA THR A 241 -16.57 -5.49 -8.94
C THR A 241 -17.92 -5.39 -8.26
N ALA A 242 -18.20 -4.26 -7.63
CA ALA A 242 -19.54 -3.95 -7.19
C ALA A 242 -20.42 -4.15 -8.41
N ARG A 243 -21.31 -5.15 -8.34
CA ARG A 243 -22.31 -5.37 -9.38
C ARG A 243 -23.12 -4.09 -9.46
N TRP A 244 -22.99 -3.41 -10.58
CA TRP A 244 -23.82 -2.27 -10.98
C TRP A 244 -25.23 -2.72 -11.26
#